data_a5aacde3945b0758e0cc3cf9b9e95d46
#
_entry.id   a5aacde3945b0758e0cc3cf9b9e95d46
#
_cell.length_a   1.000
_cell.length_b   1.000
_cell.length_c   1.000
_cell.angle_alpha   90.00
_cell.angle_beta   90.00
_cell.angle_gamma   90.00
#
_symmetry.space_group_name_H-M   'P 1'
#
loop_
_entity.id
_entity.type
_entity.pdbx_description
1 polymer ?
#
loop_
_entity_poly.entity_id
_entity_poly.type
_entity_poly.pdbx_seq_one_letter_code
_entity_poly.pdbx_strand_id
1 'polypeptide(L)'
;SDLIIVGKTGYRFGVPALLLFLVVGMLFGSDGLGLQFHNAKEAQFIGMVALSIILFSGGMDTKFTEIKPILTPGIVLSTAGVLLTALFTGLFIWWLSGMSWTNIHLPLITSLLLASTMSSTDSASVFAILRSQKMNLKHNLRPMLELESGSNDPMAYMLTIVLIQFIQSSGMGVPQILGSFAIQFIVGAATGYFLGKLAILMLNRLNIDNQALYPILLLSFVFFTFSITDLLKGNGYLAVYIAGMMVGNNKIMHRKEIYTFMDGLTWLFQIIMFLCLGLLVNPQDRKSVV
;
A
#
# COMPACT_ATOMS: atom_id res chain seq x y z
N SER A 1 -13.33 24.28 -0.28
CA SER A 1 -12.67 25.11 0.75
C SER A 1 -12.47 24.33 2.05
N ASP A 2 -13.46 23.55 2.46
CA ASP A 2 -13.50 22.90 3.78
C ASP A 2 -12.46 21.79 3.97
N LEU A 3 -12.14 21.05 2.93
CA LEU A 3 -11.10 20.01 2.95
C LEU A 3 -9.68 20.58 3.19
N ILE A 4 -9.41 21.79 2.69
CA ILE A 4 -8.14 22.49 2.93
C ILE A 4 -8.06 22.99 4.38
N ILE A 5 -9.19 23.40 4.94
CA ILE A 5 -9.29 23.87 6.33
C ILE A 5 -9.06 22.68 7.29
N VAL A 6 -9.65 21.52 7.01
CA VAL A 6 -9.47 20.28 7.79
C VAL A 6 -7.99 19.86 7.81
N GLY A 7 -7.30 19.87 6.66
CA GLY A 7 -5.87 19.55 6.59
C GLY A 7 -5.00 20.52 7.39
N LYS A 8 -5.32 21.82 7.36
CA LYS A 8 -4.58 22.87 8.07
C LYS A 8 -4.79 22.83 9.59
N THR A 9 -5.98 22.41 10.03
CA THR A 9 -6.35 22.27 11.44
C THR A 9 -5.69 21.05 12.07
N GLY A 10 -5.64 19.92 11.37
CA GLY A 10 -4.96 18.68 11.82
C GLY A 10 -3.48 18.90 12.13
N TYR A 11 -2.80 19.71 11.32
CA TYR A 11 -1.39 20.05 11.52
C TYR A 11 -1.12 20.78 12.88
N ARG A 12 -2.09 21.54 13.38
CA ARG A 12 -2.01 22.25 14.66
C ARG A 12 -2.18 21.35 15.88
N PHE A 13 -2.91 20.24 15.72
CA PHE A 13 -3.24 19.31 16.83
C PHE A 13 -2.37 18.06 16.83
N GLY A 14 -1.39 17.92 15.92
CA GLY A 14 -0.52 16.74 15.83
C GLY A 14 -1.24 15.46 15.39
N VAL A 15 -2.49 15.57 14.91
CA VAL A 15 -3.25 14.45 14.35
C VAL A 15 -2.91 14.35 12.87
N PRO A 16 -2.52 13.17 12.35
CA PRO A 16 -2.31 12.99 10.93
C PRO A 16 -3.56 13.40 10.14
N ALA A 17 -3.39 14.29 9.15
CA ALA A 17 -4.51 14.82 8.36
C ALA A 17 -5.35 13.69 7.71
N LEU A 18 -4.73 12.56 7.40
CA LEU A 18 -5.38 11.39 6.82
C LEU A 18 -6.43 10.78 7.76
N LEU A 19 -6.19 10.74 9.08
CA LEU A 19 -7.19 10.29 10.06
C LEU A 19 -8.41 11.21 10.10
N LEU A 20 -8.24 12.50 9.87
CA LEU A 20 -9.38 13.42 9.77
C LEU A 20 -10.26 13.10 8.57
N PHE A 21 -9.67 12.72 7.42
CA PHE A 21 -10.44 12.29 6.24
C PHE A 21 -11.18 10.98 6.50
N LEU A 22 -10.59 10.05 7.26
CA LEU A 22 -11.27 8.83 7.70
C LEU A 22 -12.50 9.19 8.56
N VAL A 23 -12.35 10.06 9.56
CA VAL A 23 -13.47 10.51 10.40
C VAL A 23 -14.54 11.23 9.57
N VAL A 24 -14.15 12.09 8.63
CA VAL A 24 -15.08 12.73 7.71
C VAL A 24 -15.84 11.66 6.90
N GLY A 25 -15.15 10.65 6.37
CA GLY A 25 -15.80 9.51 5.69
C GLY A 25 -16.82 8.80 6.56
N MET A 26 -16.51 8.53 7.83
CA MET A 26 -17.45 7.94 8.80
C MET A 26 -18.69 8.82 9.05
N LEU A 27 -18.48 10.14 9.18
CA LEU A 27 -19.59 11.09 9.39
C LEU A 27 -20.51 11.19 8.19
N PHE A 28 -20.00 11.02 6.97
CA PHE A 28 -20.81 11.01 5.76
C PHE A 28 -21.38 9.63 5.43
N GLY A 29 -20.85 8.57 6.03
CA GLY A 29 -21.27 7.18 5.81
C GLY A 29 -22.72 6.88 6.21
N SER A 30 -23.10 5.61 6.10
CA SER A 30 -24.48 5.14 6.34
C SER A 30 -25.02 5.46 7.73
N ASP A 31 -24.16 5.43 8.75
CA ASP A 31 -24.51 5.72 10.15
C ASP A 31 -24.51 7.21 10.50
N GLY A 32 -23.99 8.06 9.60
CA GLY A 32 -23.94 9.51 9.76
C GLY A 32 -24.97 10.22 8.89
N LEU A 33 -24.53 10.80 7.78
CA LEU A 33 -25.41 11.52 6.85
C LEU A 33 -26.13 10.62 5.83
N GLY A 34 -25.94 9.30 5.90
CA GLY A 34 -26.69 8.34 5.12
C GLY A 34 -26.18 8.10 3.69
N LEU A 35 -24.95 8.48 3.36
CA LEU A 35 -24.34 8.10 2.09
C LEU A 35 -24.02 6.60 2.10
N GLN A 36 -24.74 5.86 1.26
CA GLN A 36 -24.56 4.41 1.14
C GLN A 36 -23.44 4.09 0.17
N PHE A 37 -22.31 3.62 0.70
CA PHE A 37 -21.19 3.09 -0.07
C PHE A 37 -20.90 1.67 0.39
N HIS A 38 -21.66 0.70 -0.18
CA HIS A 38 -21.60 -0.71 0.25
C HIS A 38 -20.95 -1.64 -0.79
N ASN A 39 -20.38 -1.08 -1.85
CA ASN A 39 -19.79 -1.89 -2.92
C ASN A 39 -18.29 -2.17 -2.63
N ALA A 40 -18.02 -3.34 -2.04
CA ALA A 40 -16.66 -3.78 -1.74
C ALA A 40 -15.77 -3.87 -2.99
N LYS A 41 -16.32 -4.15 -4.18
CA LYS A 41 -15.54 -4.20 -5.44
C LYS A 41 -15.10 -2.81 -5.89
N GLU A 42 -15.97 -1.81 -5.76
CA GLU A 42 -15.63 -0.41 -6.07
C GLU A 42 -14.57 0.11 -5.09
N ALA A 43 -14.72 -0.18 -3.79
CA ALA A 43 -13.73 0.16 -2.79
C ALA A 43 -12.38 -0.51 -3.06
N GLN A 44 -12.39 -1.79 -3.43
CA GLN A 44 -11.18 -2.52 -3.81
C GLN A 44 -10.51 -1.88 -5.02
N PHE A 45 -11.29 -1.49 -6.05
CA PHE A 45 -10.75 -0.83 -7.24
C PHE A 45 -10.12 0.53 -6.91
N ILE A 46 -10.82 1.36 -6.11
CA ILE A 46 -10.29 2.64 -5.64
C ILE A 46 -9.01 2.44 -4.84
N GLY A 47 -8.99 1.47 -3.93
CA GLY A 47 -7.82 1.12 -3.13
C GLY A 47 -6.65 0.65 -4.01
N MET A 48 -6.92 -0.18 -5.02
CA MET A 48 -5.90 -0.66 -5.96
C MET A 48 -5.26 0.50 -6.74
N VAL A 49 -6.06 1.40 -7.27
CA VAL A 49 -5.58 2.58 -8.00
C VAL A 49 -4.77 3.49 -7.08
N ALA A 50 -5.33 3.80 -5.90
CA ALA A 50 -4.68 4.67 -4.92
C ALA A 50 -3.34 4.12 -4.46
N LEU A 51 -3.32 2.86 -4.00
CA LEU A 51 -2.12 2.22 -3.48
C LEU A 51 -1.04 2.08 -4.56
N SER A 52 -1.40 1.77 -5.81
CA SER A 52 -0.44 1.71 -6.91
C SER A 52 0.27 3.05 -7.13
N ILE A 53 -0.45 4.17 -7.10
CA ILE A 53 0.11 5.51 -7.26
C ILE A 53 0.98 5.88 -6.05
N ILE A 54 0.50 5.62 -4.84
CA ILE A 54 1.19 5.92 -3.58
C ILE A 54 2.52 5.16 -3.51
N LEU A 55 2.49 3.84 -3.77
CA LEU A 55 3.69 3.01 -3.74
C LEU A 55 4.69 3.38 -4.83
N PHE A 56 4.22 3.69 -6.04
CA PHE A 56 5.11 4.14 -7.11
C PHE A 56 5.80 5.46 -6.75
N SER A 57 5.05 6.44 -6.25
CA SER A 57 5.59 7.73 -5.80
C SER A 57 6.56 7.55 -4.62
N GLY A 58 6.21 6.71 -3.63
CA GLY A 58 7.10 6.35 -2.53
C GLY A 58 8.39 5.68 -3.01
N GLY A 59 8.28 4.79 -3.99
CA GLY A 59 9.43 4.19 -4.66
C GLY A 59 10.33 5.23 -5.35
N MET A 60 9.74 6.23 -6.04
CA MET A 60 10.51 7.31 -6.66
C MET A 60 11.32 8.14 -5.65
N ASP A 61 10.84 8.30 -4.43
CA ASP A 61 11.53 9.03 -3.37
C ASP A 61 12.63 8.20 -2.70
N THR A 62 12.54 6.87 -2.79
CA THR A 62 13.48 5.94 -2.16
C THR A 62 14.81 5.91 -2.93
N LYS A 63 15.89 6.45 -2.34
CA LYS A 63 17.20 6.55 -3.00
C LYS A 63 18.05 5.32 -2.74
N PHE A 64 18.52 4.66 -3.82
CA PHE A 64 19.39 3.49 -3.75
C PHE A 64 20.66 3.71 -2.92
N THR A 65 21.24 4.89 -2.99
CA THR A 65 22.45 5.24 -2.24
C THR A 65 22.22 5.24 -0.73
N GLU A 66 21.02 5.62 -0.30
CA GLU A 66 20.62 5.68 1.11
C GLU A 66 20.17 4.31 1.65
N ILE A 67 19.49 3.49 0.80
CA ILE A 67 18.99 2.18 1.23
C ILE A 67 20.03 1.06 1.10
N LYS A 68 21.06 1.20 0.23
CA LYS A 68 22.07 0.16 0.03
C LYS A 68 22.71 -0.38 1.32
N PRO A 69 23.12 0.45 2.30
CA PRO A 69 23.72 -0.03 3.54
C PRO A 69 22.72 -0.73 4.47
N ILE A 70 21.42 -0.48 4.29
CA ILE A 70 20.33 -0.99 5.15
C ILE A 70 19.41 -1.96 4.41
N LEU A 71 19.78 -2.38 3.19
CA LEU A 71 18.91 -3.21 2.34
C LEU A 71 18.55 -4.54 3.03
N THR A 72 19.55 -5.22 3.62
CA THR A 72 19.33 -6.50 4.31
C THR A 72 18.38 -6.36 5.50
N PRO A 73 18.62 -5.47 6.48
CA PRO A 73 17.66 -5.31 7.58
C PRO A 73 16.30 -4.78 7.12
N GLY A 74 16.22 -3.91 6.10
CA GLY A 74 14.97 -3.43 5.55
C GLY A 74 14.14 -4.54 4.91
N ILE A 75 14.74 -5.40 4.09
CA ILE A 75 14.06 -6.57 3.50
C ILE A 75 13.62 -7.55 4.59
N VAL A 76 14.46 -7.83 5.58
CA VAL A 76 14.10 -8.74 6.68
C VAL A 76 12.92 -8.20 7.46
N LEU A 77 12.90 -6.90 7.78
CA LEU A 77 11.79 -6.27 8.49
C LEU A 77 10.49 -6.30 7.69
N SER A 78 10.55 -5.95 6.41
CA SER A 78 9.35 -5.94 5.56
C SER A 78 8.83 -7.33 5.18
N THR A 79 9.65 -8.39 5.31
CA THR A 79 9.25 -9.77 4.98
C THR A 79 9.01 -10.59 6.25
N ALA A 80 10.08 -10.96 6.96
CA ALA A 80 9.99 -11.73 8.20
C ALA A 80 9.22 -10.97 9.29
N GLY A 81 9.35 -9.65 9.37
CA GLY A 81 8.58 -8.80 10.28
C GLY A 81 7.08 -8.93 10.06
N VAL A 82 6.62 -8.80 8.82
CA VAL A 82 5.20 -8.97 8.44
C VAL A 82 4.70 -10.38 8.79
N LEU A 83 5.48 -11.42 8.43
CA LEU A 83 5.11 -12.81 8.73
C LEU A 83 5.01 -13.07 10.25
N LEU A 84 5.97 -12.57 11.03
CA LEU A 84 5.95 -12.72 12.50
C LEU A 84 4.81 -11.92 13.12
N THR A 85 4.55 -10.70 12.66
CA THR A 85 3.42 -9.88 13.12
C THR A 85 2.11 -10.59 12.84
N ALA A 86 1.90 -11.09 11.62
CA ALA A 86 0.71 -11.85 11.26
C ALA A 86 0.57 -13.14 12.08
N LEU A 87 1.67 -13.86 12.33
CA LEU A 87 1.67 -15.08 13.12
C LEU A 87 1.29 -14.80 14.57
N PHE A 88 2.00 -13.89 15.26
CA PHE A 88 1.74 -13.61 16.67
C PHE A 88 0.36 -13.00 16.90
N THR A 89 -0.03 -12.02 16.05
CA THR A 89 -1.36 -11.42 16.11
C THR A 89 -2.46 -12.46 15.81
N GLY A 90 -2.25 -13.32 14.82
CA GLY A 90 -3.21 -14.36 14.45
C GLY A 90 -3.36 -15.42 15.54
N LEU A 91 -2.26 -15.85 16.18
CA LEU A 91 -2.30 -16.75 17.34
C LEU A 91 -3.01 -16.10 18.53
N PHE A 92 -2.77 -14.81 18.77
CA PHE A 92 -3.45 -14.07 19.83
C PHE A 92 -4.96 -13.96 19.55
N ILE A 93 -5.37 -13.63 18.33
CA ILE A 93 -6.79 -13.58 17.94
C ILE A 93 -7.44 -14.96 18.08
N TRP A 94 -6.78 -16.01 17.62
CA TRP A 94 -7.28 -17.38 17.75
C TRP A 94 -7.44 -17.78 19.22
N TRP A 95 -6.45 -17.51 20.06
CA TRP A 95 -6.52 -17.78 21.50
C TRP A 95 -7.63 -16.99 22.17
N LEU A 96 -7.74 -15.68 21.87
CA LEU A 96 -8.77 -14.81 22.41
C LEU A 96 -10.19 -15.27 22.01
N SER A 97 -10.37 -15.65 20.75
CA SER A 97 -11.66 -16.12 20.22
C SER A 97 -12.09 -17.47 20.81
N GLY A 98 -11.16 -18.25 21.36
CA GLY A 98 -11.46 -19.52 22.07
C GLY A 98 -11.88 -19.35 23.53
N MET A 99 -11.86 -18.13 24.07
CA MET A 99 -12.24 -17.90 25.46
C MET A 99 -13.76 -17.93 25.66
N SER A 100 -14.22 -18.43 26.81
CA SER A 100 -15.64 -18.63 27.12
C SER A 100 -16.48 -17.36 27.20
N TRP A 101 -15.87 -16.18 27.30
CA TRP A 101 -16.52 -14.89 27.33
C TRP A 101 -16.67 -14.24 25.93
N THR A 102 -16.05 -14.83 24.91
CA THR A 102 -16.23 -14.42 23.50
C THR A 102 -17.28 -15.31 22.86
N ASN A 103 -18.24 -14.71 22.14
CA ASN A 103 -19.25 -15.45 21.37
C ASN A 103 -18.77 -15.78 19.94
N ILE A 104 -17.51 -15.49 19.61
CA ILE A 104 -16.93 -15.64 18.28
C ILE A 104 -15.83 -16.69 18.34
N HIS A 105 -16.01 -17.80 17.62
CA HIS A 105 -15.01 -18.84 17.50
C HIS A 105 -14.39 -18.81 16.10
N LEU A 106 -13.18 -18.24 15.97
CA LEU A 106 -12.46 -18.16 14.70
C LEU A 106 -11.49 -19.35 14.56
N PRO A 107 -11.53 -20.10 13.45
CA PRO A 107 -10.49 -21.03 13.10
C PRO A 107 -9.12 -20.34 13.00
N LEU A 108 -8.03 -21.06 13.30
CA LEU A 108 -6.67 -20.50 13.26
C LEU A 108 -6.37 -19.81 11.93
N ILE A 109 -6.77 -20.42 10.79
CA ILE A 109 -6.50 -19.88 9.46
C ILE A 109 -7.24 -18.55 9.21
N THR A 110 -8.46 -18.41 9.70
CA THR A 110 -9.23 -17.17 9.60
C THR A 110 -8.64 -16.09 10.50
N SER A 111 -8.14 -16.47 11.68
CA SER A 111 -7.44 -15.57 12.59
C SER A 111 -6.12 -15.05 11.97
N LEU A 112 -5.38 -15.93 11.28
CA LEU A 112 -4.18 -15.56 10.53
C LEU A 112 -4.52 -14.65 9.34
N LEU A 113 -5.63 -14.89 8.64
CA LEU A 113 -6.10 -14.03 7.57
C LEU A 113 -6.43 -12.62 8.09
N LEU A 114 -7.17 -12.52 9.19
CA LEU A 114 -7.46 -11.23 9.82
C LEU A 114 -6.17 -10.52 10.26
N ALA A 115 -5.22 -11.26 10.85
CA ALA A 115 -3.94 -10.71 11.26
C ALA A 115 -3.09 -10.26 10.07
N SER A 116 -3.13 -10.96 8.93
CA SER A 116 -2.37 -10.59 7.74
C SER A 116 -2.81 -9.24 7.16
N THR A 117 -4.10 -8.90 7.22
CA THR A 117 -4.59 -7.59 6.78
C THR A 117 -4.16 -6.44 7.69
N MET A 118 -3.74 -6.73 8.92
CA MET A 118 -3.30 -5.75 9.92
C MET A 118 -1.76 -5.75 10.09
N SER A 119 -1.03 -6.57 9.34
CA SER A 119 0.40 -6.82 9.56
C SER A 119 1.32 -5.82 8.88
N SER A 120 0.81 -4.95 8.00
CA SER A 120 1.58 -3.85 7.42
C SER A 120 1.35 -2.54 8.15
N THR A 121 2.34 -1.64 8.06
CA THR A 121 2.21 -0.24 8.45
C THR A 121 1.67 0.56 7.27
N ASP A 122 0.91 1.63 7.53
CA ASP A 122 0.40 2.50 6.46
C ASP A 122 1.52 3.33 5.83
N SER A 123 1.98 2.92 4.65
CA SER A 123 3.03 3.60 3.90
C SER A 123 2.67 5.04 3.56
N ALA A 124 1.40 5.33 3.28
CA ALA A 124 0.93 6.67 2.98
C ALA A 124 1.16 7.64 4.15
N SER A 125 0.77 7.23 5.37
CA SER A 125 0.99 8.00 6.60
C SER A 125 2.47 8.16 6.93
N VAL A 126 3.26 7.09 6.81
CA VAL A 126 4.71 7.12 7.08
C VAL A 126 5.41 8.11 6.15
N PHE A 127 5.18 8.02 4.85
CA PHE A 127 5.78 8.95 3.88
C PHE A 127 5.31 10.39 4.11
N ALA A 128 4.03 10.62 4.38
CA ALA A 128 3.50 11.94 4.66
C ALA A 128 4.14 12.59 5.91
N ILE A 129 4.30 11.83 6.99
CA ILE A 129 4.92 12.30 8.23
C ILE A 129 6.41 12.60 8.00
N LEU A 130 7.15 11.69 7.38
CA LEU A 130 8.59 11.87 7.12
C LEU A 130 8.88 13.05 6.21
N ARG A 131 8.02 13.31 5.21
CA ARG A 131 8.13 14.48 4.33
C ARG A 131 7.81 15.80 5.06
N SER A 132 6.71 15.83 5.82
CA SER A 132 6.21 17.05 6.47
C SER A 132 7.13 17.55 7.58
N GLN A 133 7.70 16.65 8.36
CA GLN A 133 8.49 16.96 9.54
C GLN A 133 9.96 17.27 9.22
N LYS A 134 10.44 17.04 8.00
CA LYS A 134 11.86 17.16 7.59
C LYS A 134 12.82 16.55 8.63
N MET A 135 12.39 15.47 9.29
CA MET A 135 13.11 14.87 10.41
C MET A 135 14.38 14.19 9.92
N ASN A 136 15.53 14.64 10.40
CA ASN A 136 16.78 13.93 10.26
C ASN A 136 16.88 12.89 11.38
N LEU A 137 16.47 11.67 11.08
CA LEU A 137 16.61 10.53 12.00
C LEU A 137 18.05 10.00 11.94
N LYS A 138 18.63 9.74 13.13
CA LYS A 138 19.99 9.18 13.24
C LYS A 138 20.03 7.74 12.67
N HIS A 139 21.25 7.28 12.32
CA HIS A 139 21.52 5.90 11.91
C HIS A 139 20.72 5.42 10.67
N ASN A 140 20.47 6.28 9.71
CA ASN A 140 19.71 5.97 8.48
C ASN A 140 18.30 5.39 8.75
N LEU A 141 17.68 5.74 9.89
CA LEU A 141 16.35 5.25 10.23
C LEU A 141 15.28 5.76 9.26
N ARG A 142 15.43 6.97 8.70
CA ARG A 142 14.47 7.48 7.73
C ARG A 142 14.40 6.63 6.46
N PRO A 143 15.51 6.38 5.73
CA PRO A 143 15.50 5.47 4.58
C PRO A 143 15.05 4.06 4.93
N MET A 144 15.31 3.60 6.17
CA MET A 144 14.88 2.29 6.63
C MET A 144 13.36 2.21 6.79
N LEU A 145 12.74 3.23 7.40
CA LEU A 145 11.28 3.32 7.53
C LEU A 145 10.60 3.46 6.16
N GLU A 146 11.19 4.24 5.25
CA GLU A 146 10.67 4.39 3.88
C GLU A 146 10.73 3.05 3.12
N LEU A 147 11.84 2.31 3.23
CA LEU A 147 11.99 1.00 2.60
C LEU A 147 11.07 -0.05 3.23
N GLU A 148 11.04 -0.13 4.56
CA GLU A 148 10.20 -1.07 5.30
C GLU A 148 8.73 -0.83 4.98
N SER A 149 8.24 0.39 5.15
CA SER A 149 6.82 0.72 4.96
C SER A 149 6.36 0.60 3.51
N GLY A 150 7.21 0.94 2.52
CA GLY A 150 6.87 0.76 1.10
C GLY A 150 6.91 -0.70 0.64
N SER A 151 7.61 -1.58 1.37
CA SER A 151 7.75 -3.00 1.02
C SER A 151 6.83 -3.91 1.82
N ASN A 152 6.40 -3.51 3.02
CA ASN A 152 5.55 -4.35 3.87
C ASN A 152 4.10 -4.44 3.34
N ASP A 153 3.56 -3.39 2.71
CA ASP A 153 2.23 -3.41 2.08
C ASP A 153 2.12 -4.51 1.01
N PRO A 154 3.02 -4.58 0.00
CA PRO A 154 3.04 -5.69 -0.93
C PRO A 154 3.15 -7.06 -0.27
N MET A 155 3.93 -7.17 0.82
CA MET A 155 4.13 -8.45 1.53
C MET A 155 2.87 -8.88 2.29
N ALA A 156 2.21 -7.96 3.00
CA ALA A 156 0.94 -8.24 3.68
C ALA A 156 -0.17 -8.59 2.70
N TYR A 157 -0.24 -7.90 1.55
CA TYR A 157 -1.16 -8.23 0.47
C TYR A 157 -0.91 -9.65 -0.07
N MET A 158 0.34 -10.01 -0.36
CA MET A 158 0.69 -11.36 -0.81
C MET A 158 0.26 -12.43 0.20
N LEU A 159 0.56 -12.21 1.49
CA LEU A 159 0.17 -13.13 2.56
C LEU A 159 -1.35 -13.28 2.64
N THR A 160 -2.09 -12.17 2.56
CA THR A 160 -3.55 -12.16 2.57
C THR A 160 -4.14 -12.95 1.40
N ILE A 161 -3.66 -12.72 0.18
CA ILE A 161 -4.14 -13.44 -1.01
C ILE A 161 -3.84 -14.95 -0.92
N VAL A 162 -2.66 -15.30 -0.46
CA VAL A 162 -2.27 -16.72 -0.29
C VAL A 162 -3.16 -17.41 0.76
N LEU A 163 -3.47 -16.75 1.87
CA LEU A 163 -4.38 -17.28 2.88
C LEU A 163 -5.82 -17.39 2.37
N ILE A 164 -6.31 -16.44 1.58
CA ILE A 164 -7.62 -16.54 0.91
C ILE A 164 -7.65 -17.74 -0.03
N GLN A 165 -6.62 -17.92 -0.87
CA GLN A 165 -6.50 -19.07 -1.76
C GLN A 165 -6.49 -20.38 -1.00
N PHE A 166 -5.80 -20.45 0.13
CA PHE A 166 -5.79 -21.62 1.01
C PHE A 166 -7.18 -21.96 1.56
N ILE A 167 -7.93 -20.94 2.01
CA ILE A 167 -9.31 -21.13 2.51
C ILE A 167 -10.26 -21.60 1.41
N GLN A 168 -10.11 -21.06 0.20
CA GLN A 168 -11.01 -21.37 -0.94
C GLN A 168 -10.68 -22.70 -1.60
N SER A 169 -9.44 -23.13 -1.54
CA SER A 169 -8.95 -24.35 -2.21
C SER A 169 -8.83 -25.49 -1.23
N SER A 170 -9.84 -26.34 -1.13
CA SER A 170 -9.82 -27.55 -0.31
C SER A 170 -8.70 -28.50 -0.80
N GLY A 171 -7.53 -28.48 -0.16
CA GLY A 171 -6.43 -29.40 -0.47
C GLY A 171 -5.09 -28.76 -0.86
N MET A 172 -4.95 -27.44 -0.82
CA MET A 172 -3.64 -26.81 -0.97
C MET A 172 -2.71 -27.19 0.18
N GLY A 173 -1.56 -27.75 -0.12
CA GLY A 173 -0.52 -28.04 0.86
C GLY A 173 0.43 -26.86 1.10
N VAL A 174 1.20 -26.94 2.19
CA VAL A 174 2.22 -25.92 2.52
C VAL A 174 3.20 -25.64 1.36
N PRO A 175 3.67 -26.65 0.58
CA PRO A 175 4.55 -26.38 -0.56
C PRO A 175 3.94 -25.51 -1.64
N GLN A 176 2.64 -25.67 -1.94
CA GLN A 176 1.94 -24.84 -2.93
C GLN A 176 1.79 -23.39 -2.44
N ILE A 177 1.57 -23.19 -1.14
CA ILE A 177 1.51 -21.87 -0.51
C ILE A 177 2.85 -21.14 -0.68
N LEU A 178 3.94 -21.81 -0.30
CA LEU A 178 5.29 -21.26 -0.42
C LEU A 178 5.66 -20.98 -1.88
N GLY A 179 5.27 -21.89 -2.79
CA GLY A 179 5.46 -21.72 -4.23
C GLY A 179 4.72 -20.49 -4.78
N SER A 180 3.45 -20.29 -4.42
CA SER A 180 2.67 -19.13 -4.82
C SER A 180 3.29 -17.83 -4.31
N PHE A 181 3.75 -17.82 -3.06
CA PHE A 181 4.41 -16.67 -2.47
C PHE A 181 5.72 -16.33 -3.20
N ALA A 182 6.55 -17.35 -3.49
CA ALA A 182 7.80 -17.17 -4.23
C ALA A 182 7.57 -16.65 -5.64
N ILE A 183 6.57 -17.19 -6.36
CA ILE A 183 6.20 -16.74 -7.71
C ILE A 183 5.75 -15.28 -7.67
N GLN A 184 4.85 -14.91 -6.80
CA GLN A 184 4.38 -13.53 -6.66
C GLN A 184 5.53 -12.55 -6.41
N PHE A 185 6.48 -12.93 -5.55
CA PHE A 185 7.65 -12.11 -5.24
C PHE A 185 8.60 -11.99 -6.43
N ILE A 186 9.02 -13.13 -7.02
CA ILE A 186 10.01 -13.14 -8.11
C ILE A 186 9.45 -12.45 -9.36
N VAL A 187 8.21 -12.80 -9.76
CA VAL A 187 7.58 -12.18 -10.92
C VAL A 187 7.33 -10.70 -10.68
N GLY A 188 6.86 -10.31 -9.49
CA GLY A 188 6.67 -8.89 -9.13
C GLY A 188 7.97 -8.10 -9.21
N ALA A 189 9.05 -8.63 -8.62
CA ALA A 189 10.34 -7.96 -8.66
C ALA A 189 10.93 -7.87 -10.09
N ALA A 190 10.86 -8.94 -10.87
CA ALA A 190 11.38 -8.98 -12.24
C ALA A 190 10.60 -8.03 -13.15
N THR A 191 9.27 -8.08 -13.16
CA THR A 191 8.43 -7.20 -13.99
C THR A 191 8.61 -5.75 -13.59
N GLY A 192 8.66 -5.41 -12.30
CA GLY A 192 8.91 -4.05 -11.82
C GLY A 192 10.26 -3.49 -12.30
N TYR A 193 11.30 -4.31 -12.26
CA TYR A 193 12.63 -3.93 -12.75
C TYR A 193 12.63 -3.68 -14.27
N PHE A 194 12.07 -4.63 -15.06
CA PHE A 194 12.08 -4.52 -16.52
C PHE A 194 11.17 -3.40 -17.03
N LEU A 195 9.96 -3.28 -16.48
CA LEU A 195 9.02 -2.23 -16.88
C LEU A 195 9.46 -0.85 -16.36
N GLY A 196 10.12 -0.76 -15.21
CA GLY A 196 10.76 0.46 -14.75
C GLY A 196 11.87 0.93 -15.70
N LYS A 197 12.72 0.02 -16.19
CA LYS A 197 13.71 0.33 -17.25
C LYS A 197 13.05 0.78 -18.55
N LEU A 198 11.97 0.12 -18.95
CA LEU A 198 11.22 0.49 -20.14
C LEU A 198 10.62 1.90 -20.01
N ALA A 199 10.04 2.22 -18.85
CA ALA A 199 9.52 3.55 -18.57
C ALA A 199 10.60 4.64 -18.69
N ILE A 200 11.79 4.41 -18.11
CA ILE A 200 12.94 5.32 -18.22
C ILE A 200 13.35 5.50 -19.69
N LEU A 201 13.44 4.40 -20.44
CA LEU A 201 13.80 4.44 -21.85
C LEU A 201 12.77 5.28 -22.66
N MET A 202 11.48 5.05 -22.43
CA MET A 202 10.41 5.78 -23.11
C MET A 202 10.40 7.26 -22.74
N LEU A 203 10.52 7.61 -21.45
CA LEU A 203 10.59 8.99 -20.99
C LEU A 203 11.76 9.75 -21.59
N ASN A 204 12.90 9.10 -21.81
CA ASN A 204 14.09 9.74 -22.34
C ASN A 204 14.23 9.72 -23.88
N ARG A 205 13.48 8.83 -24.56
CA ARG A 205 13.54 8.72 -26.03
C ARG A 205 12.36 9.37 -26.75
N LEU A 206 11.20 9.42 -26.11
CA LEU A 206 10.05 10.08 -26.72
C LEU A 206 10.25 11.60 -26.63
N ASN A 207 10.29 12.23 -27.79
CA ASN A 207 10.31 13.69 -27.88
C ASN A 207 8.85 14.16 -28.05
N ILE A 208 8.19 14.40 -26.91
CA ILE A 208 6.80 14.84 -26.87
C ILE A 208 6.81 16.37 -26.78
N ASP A 209 6.20 17.06 -27.73
CA ASP A 209 6.17 18.52 -27.78
C ASP A 209 5.53 19.16 -26.54
N ASN A 210 4.50 18.51 -26.01
CA ASN A 210 3.84 18.97 -24.79
C ASN A 210 4.39 18.31 -23.54
N GLN A 211 5.14 19.06 -22.75
CA GLN A 211 5.77 18.59 -21.49
C GLN A 211 4.79 18.04 -20.46
N ALA A 212 3.53 18.49 -20.46
CA ALA A 212 2.49 18.00 -19.56
C ALA A 212 2.10 16.53 -19.82
N LEU A 213 2.44 15.97 -20.97
CA LEU A 213 2.15 14.58 -21.30
C LEU A 213 3.14 13.58 -20.67
N TYR A 214 4.33 14.01 -20.25
CA TYR A 214 5.31 13.12 -19.60
C TYR A 214 4.81 12.51 -18.27
N PRO A 215 4.22 13.30 -17.34
CA PRO A 215 3.59 12.74 -16.16
C PRO A 215 2.45 11.76 -16.46
N ILE A 216 1.63 12.04 -17.49
CA ILE A 216 0.53 11.17 -17.92
C ILE A 216 1.07 9.85 -18.50
N LEU A 217 2.13 9.92 -19.30
CA LEU A 217 2.83 8.74 -19.80
C LEU A 217 3.33 7.88 -18.65
N LEU A 218 3.96 8.49 -17.64
CA LEU A 218 4.44 7.76 -16.47
C LEU A 218 3.29 7.13 -15.70
N LEU A 219 2.18 7.83 -15.48
CA LEU A 219 0.98 7.29 -14.84
C LEU A 219 0.44 6.07 -15.62
N SER A 220 0.45 6.12 -16.94
CA SER A 220 0.08 4.97 -17.77
C SER A 220 1.01 3.77 -17.53
N PHE A 221 2.31 4.00 -17.34
CA PHE A 221 3.26 2.95 -16.97
C PHE A 221 3.01 2.38 -15.57
N VAL A 222 2.53 3.16 -14.60
CA VAL A 222 2.15 2.64 -13.27
C VAL A 222 1.08 1.56 -13.42
N PHE A 223 -0.03 1.88 -14.10
CA PHE A 223 -1.13 0.93 -14.28
C PHE A 223 -0.76 -0.23 -15.21
N PHE A 224 0.01 0.03 -16.25
CA PHE A 224 0.51 -1.01 -17.15
C PHE A 224 1.40 -2.01 -16.38
N THR A 225 2.30 -1.52 -15.52
CA THR A 225 3.17 -2.35 -14.69
C THR A 225 2.35 -3.21 -13.74
N PHE A 226 1.37 -2.61 -13.06
CA PHE A 226 0.48 -3.35 -12.17
C PHE A 226 -0.26 -4.46 -12.93
N SER A 227 -0.95 -4.10 -14.02
CA SER A 227 -1.82 -5.03 -14.76
C SER A 227 -1.04 -6.18 -15.42
N ILE A 228 0.11 -5.90 -16.03
CA ILE A 228 0.95 -6.96 -16.63
C ILE A 228 1.48 -7.90 -15.56
N THR A 229 1.89 -7.37 -14.41
CA THR A 229 2.41 -8.20 -13.33
C THR A 229 1.31 -9.10 -12.75
N ASP A 230 0.12 -8.56 -12.53
CA ASP A 230 -1.02 -9.32 -12.04
C ASP A 230 -1.44 -10.42 -13.04
N LEU A 231 -1.45 -10.13 -14.33
CA LEU A 231 -1.69 -11.10 -15.40
C LEU A 231 -0.68 -12.27 -15.38
N LEU A 232 0.58 -11.98 -15.05
CA LEU A 232 1.65 -12.96 -14.91
C LEU A 232 1.66 -13.67 -13.55
N LYS A 233 0.62 -13.48 -12.71
CA LYS A 233 0.52 -14.03 -11.34
C LYS A 233 1.59 -13.52 -10.39
N GLY A 234 2.20 -12.36 -10.69
CA GLY A 234 3.11 -11.65 -9.81
C GLY A 234 2.38 -10.68 -8.88
N ASN A 235 3.09 -10.10 -7.91
CA ASN A 235 2.55 -9.03 -7.09
C ASN A 235 2.69 -7.68 -7.79
N GLY A 236 1.57 -7.11 -8.25
CA GLY A 236 1.52 -5.81 -8.94
C GLY A 236 1.99 -4.65 -8.08
N TYR A 237 1.71 -4.65 -6.77
CA TYR A 237 2.14 -3.59 -5.85
C TYR A 237 3.66 -3.57 -5.67
N LEU A 238 4.27 -4.76 -5.50
CA LEU A 238 5.73 -4.89 -5.45
C LEU A 238 6.36 -4.40 -6.76
N ALA A 239 5.76 -4.75 -7.89
CA ALA A 239 6.26 -4.34 -9.20
C ALA A 239 6.23 -2.82 -9.39
N VAL A 240 5.13 -2.15 -9.05
CA VAL A 240 5.03 -0.69 -9.19
C VAL A 240 5.96 0.04 -8.21
N TYR A 241 6.17 -0.47 -7.00
CA TYR A 241 7.12 0.08 -6.06
C TYR A 241 8.56 0.01 -6.59
N ILE A 242 8.98 -1.16 -7.10
CA ILE A 242 10.31 -1.35 -7.71
C ILE A 242 10.46 -0.50 -8.98
N ALA A 243 9.43 -0.42 -9.83
CA ALA A 243 9.46 0.45 -11.01
C ALA A 243 9.60 1.93 -10.61
N GLY A 244 8.92 2.36 -9.56
CA GLY A 244 9.09 3.69 -8.97
C GLY A 244 10.52 3.96 -8.51
N MET A 245 11.13 3.01 -7.76
CA MET A 245 12.53 3.11 -7.36
C MET A 245 13.47 3.21 -8.58
N MET A 246 13.21 2.43 -9.64
CA MET A 246 14.01 2.51 -10.86
C MET A 246 13.93 3.89 -11.51
N VAL A 247 12.73 4.44 -11.66
CA VAL A 247 12.49 5.77 -12.25
C VAL A 247 13.13 6.87 -11.39
N GLY A 248 12.93 6.81 -10.07
CA GLY A 248 13.42 7.82 -9.11
C GLY A 248 14.96 7.90 -9.03
N ASN A 249 15.66 6.77 -9.23
CA ASN A 249 17.11 6.69 -9.14
C ASN A 249 17.84 6.87 -10.47
N ASN A 250 17.13 7.11 -11.56
CA ASN A 250 17.71 7.36 -12.87
C ASN A 250 17.45 8.80 -13.33
N LYS A 251 18.26 9.26 -14.28
CA LYS A 251 18.04 10.56 -14.94
C LYS A 251 16.88 10.40 -15.91
N ILE A 252 15.83 11.20 -15.72
CA ILE A 252 14.66 11.27 -16.60
C ILE A 252 14.44 12.71 -17.07
N MET A 253 13.92 12.87 -18.28
CA MET A 253 13.51 14.15 -18.81
C MET A 253 12.29 14.67 -18.01
N HIS A 254 12.16 15.98 -17.90
CA HIS A 254 11.03 16.65 -17.20
C HIS A 254 10.80 16.15 -15.77
N ARG A 255 11.88 15.85 -15.06
CA ARG A 255 11.84 15.28 -13.71
C ARG A 255 11.01 16.12 -12.75
N LYS A 256 11.16 17.47 -12.79
CA LYS A 256 10.47 18.38 -11.88
C LYS A 256 8.95 18.34 -12.07
N GLU A 257 8.51 18.37 -13.32
CA GLU A 257 7.10 18.34 -13.72
C GLU A 257 6.47 17.00 -13.29
N ILE A 258 7.17 15.89 -13.55
CA ILE A 258 6.76 14.55 -13.16
C ILE A 258 6.61 14.45 -11.63
N TYR A 259 7.60 14.87 -10.86
CA TYR A 259 7.53 14.80 -9.39
C TYR A 259 6.40 15.66 -8.83
N THR A 260 6.24 16.91 -9.31
CA THR A 260 5.16 17.79 -8.86
C THR A 260 3.78 17.20 -9.14
N PHE A 261 3.60 16.59 -10.31
CA PHE A 261 2.35 15.93 -10.68
C PHE A 261 2.09 14.70 -9.80
N MET A 262 3.09 13.82 -9.65
CA MET A 262 2.96 12.60 -8.84
C MET A 262 2.71 12.91 -7.37
N ASP A 263 3.35 13.94 -6.81
CA ASP A 263 3.09 14.39 -5.44
C ASP A 263 1.63 14.86 -5.26
N GLY A 264 1.13 15.69 -6.17
CA GLY A 264 -0.26 16.15 -6.12
C GLY A 264 -1.26 15.00 -6.26
N LEU A 265 -0.97 14.06 -7.17
CA LEU A 265 -1.81 12.89 -7.40
C LEU A 265 -1.80 11.94 -6.19
N THR A 266 -0.64 11.72 -5.59
CA THR A 266 -0.49 10.93 -4.37
C THR A 266 -1.34 11.50 -3.23
N TRP A 267 -1.28 12.80 -2.97
CA TRP A 267 -2.12 13.46 -1.98
C TRP A 267 -3.61 13.28 -2.27
N LEU A 268 -4.02 13.46 -3.52
CA LEU A 268 -5.42 13.26 -3.93
C LEU A 268 -5.89 11.84 -3.62
N PHE A 269 -5.11 10.84 -4.02
CA PHE A 269 -5.50 9.44 -3.82
C PHE A 269 -5.41 8.98 -2.36
N GLN A 270 -4.51 9.54 -1.55
CA GLN A 270 -4.51 9.34 -0.10
C GLN A 270 -5.83 9.84 0.52
N ILE A 271 -6.27 11.04 0.17
CA ILE A 271 -7.54 11.60 0.66
C ILE A 271 -8.72 10.71 0.23
N ILE A 272 -8.79 10.34 -1.04
CA ILE A 272 -9.86 9.48 -1.58
C ILE A 272 -9.89 8.14 -0.86
N MET A 273 -8.74 7.49 -0.67
CA MET A 273 -8.63 6.19 -0.02
C MET A 273 -9.14 6.25 1.43
N PHE A 274 -8.70 7.22 2.23
CA PHE A 274 -9.13 7.37 3.62
C PHE A 274 -10.60 7.76 3.75
N LEU A 275 -11.12 8.60 2.84
CA LEU A 275 -12.56 8.91 2.78
C LEU A 275 -13.38 7.64 2.45
N CYS A 276 -12.98 6.87 1.44
CA CYS A 276 -13.65 5.64 1.06
C CYS A 276 -13.63 4.60 2.18
N LEU A 277 -12.49 4.44 2.86
CA LEU A 277 -12.38 3.58 4.04
C LEU A 277 -13.33 4.04 5.15
N GLY A 278 -13.43 5.34 5.40
CA GLY A 278 -14.36 5.90 6.37
C GLY A 278 -15.83 5.63 6.00
N LEU A 279 -16.19 5.76 4.73
CA LEU A 279 -17.54 5.46 4.24
C LEU A 279 -17.92 3.98 4.37
N LEU A 280 -16.94 3.07 4.31
CA LEU A 280 -17.16 1.61 4.47
C LEU A 280 -17.35 1.20 5.93
N VAL A 281 -16.91 2.01 6.89
CA VAL A 281 -17.03 1.69 8.31
C VAL A 281 -18.44 2.01 8.78
N ASN A 282 -19.16 0.97 9.23
CA ASN A 282 -20.48 1.08 9.84
C ASN A 282 -20.39 0.77 11.35
N PRO A 283 -20.12 1.76 12.22
CA PRO A 283 -19.95 1.52 13.64
C PRO A 283 -21.18 0.93 14.34
N GLN A 284 -22.39 1.15 13.79
CA GLN A 284 -23.65 0.65 14.35
C GLN A 284 -24.03 -0.75 13.88
N ASP A 285 -23.41 -1.27 12.83
CA ASP A 285 -23.72 -2.59 12.29
C ASP A 285 -23.10 -3.72 13.14
N ARG A 286 -23.47 -3.74 14.43
CA ARG A 286 -23.12 -4.83 15.36
C ARG A 286 -23.92 -6.11 15.10
N LYS A 287 -24.87 -6.09 14.17
CA LYS A 287 -25.80 -7.21 13.91
C LYS A 287 -25.32 -8.18 12.85
N SER A 288 -24.29 -7.86 12.08
CA SER A 288 -23.79 -8.71 11.00
C SER A 288 -22.75 -9.76 11.44
N VAL A 289 -22.51 -9.92 12.73
CA VAL A 289 -21.56 -10.89 13.31
C VAL A 289 -22.29 -11.94 14.18
N VAL A 290 -23.54 -12.25 13.87
CA VAL A 290 -24.27 -13.38 14.48
C VAL A 290 -24.72 -14.33 13.37
#